data_c1f03369cce17e6ec01b7db6de65d9c6
#
_entry.id   c1f03369cce17e6ec01b7db6de65d9c6
#
_cell.length_a   1.000
_cell.length_b   1.000
_cell.length_c   1.000
_cell.angle_alpha   90.00
_cell.angle_beta   90.00
_cell.angle_gamma   90.00
#
_symmetry.space_group_name_H-M   'P 1'
#
loop_
_entity.id
_entity.type
_entity.pdbx_description
1 polymer ?
#
loop_
_entity_poly.entity_id
_entity_poly.type
_entity_poly.pdbx_seq_one_letter_code
_entity_poly.pdbx_strand_id
1 'polypeptide(L)'
;MHSSTNITRRKLNLAILTALRDGPLRYSRLHHAVSQTSLEVVHARTLTRTLTHLQEEGLVEHHQEADTADYRLTIAGTELVDLLAELERWTREHRTDDRDEDDR
;
A
#
# COMPACT_ATOMS: atom_id res chain seq x y z
N MET A 1 -20.43 12.45 -1.11
CA MET A 1 -20.27 12.01 -1.16
C MET A 1 -20.05 11.15 -1.56
N HIS A 2 -20.02 10.66 -1.87
CA HIS A 2 -19.74 9.89 -2.12
C HIS A 2 -18.63 9.30 -2.35
N SER A 3 -17.93 9.25 -2.27
CA SER A 3 -16.62 8.65 -2.34
C SER A 3 -16.50 7.37 -1.56
N SER A 4 -17.57 6.91 -1.03
CA SER A 4 -17.56 5.68 -0.25
C SER A 4 -17.24 4.46 -1.13
N THR A 5 -17.38 4.60 -2.43
CA THR A 5 -17.11 3.49 -3.33
C THR A 5 -15.68 3.45 -3.81
N ASN A 6 -14.89 4.44 -3.42
CA ASN A 6 -13.50 4.51 -3.86
C ASN A 6 -12.57 4.21 -2.71
N ILE A 7 -11.54 3.43 -3.01
CA ILE A 7 -10.50 3.19 -2.03
C ILE A 7 -9.83 4.53 -1.74
N THR A 8 -9.63 4.81 -0.48
CA THR A 8 -8.98 6.06 -0.12
C THR A 8 -7.53 6.02 -0.54
N ARG A 9 -6.97 7.20 -0.81
CA ARG A 9 -5.60 7.28 -1.21
C ARG A 9 -4.67 6.67 -0.17
N ARG A 10 -4.97 6.91 1.10
CA ARG A 10 -4.14 6.38 2.18
C ARG A 10 -4.14 4.86 2.19
N LYS A 11 -5.31 4.27 2.02
CA LYS A 11 -5.40 2.81 1.99
C LYS A 11 -4.66 2.24 0.80
N LEU A 12 -4.77 2.90 -0.35
CA LEU A 12 -4.11 2.41 -1.54
C LEU A 12 -2.60 2.51 -1.40
N ASN A 13 -2.11 3.60 -0.81
CA ASN A 13 -0.68 3.73 -0.56
C ASN A 13 -0.18 2.57 0.29
N LEU A 14 -0.89 2.27 1.36
CA LEU A 14 -0.51 1.18 2.24
C LEU A 14 -0.55 -0.16 1.52
N ALA A 15 -1.57 -0.38 0.72
CA ALA A 15 -1.71 -1.64 0.01
C ALA A 15 -0.55 -1.85 -0.95
N ILE A 16 -0.15 -0.79 -1.65
CA ILE A 16 0.96 -0.89 -2.59
C ILE A 16 2.26 -1.17 -1.85
N LEU A 17 2.52 -0.41 -0.80
CA LEU A 17 3.76 -0.57 -0.06
C LEU A 17 3.84 -1.96 0.56
N THR A 18 2.74 -2.44 1.09
CA THR A 18 2.70 -3.76 1.69
C THR A 18 2.90 -4.85 0.64
N ALA A 19 2.29 -4.68 -0.52
CA ALA A 19 2.44 -5.66 -1.59
C ALA A 19 3.89 -5.77 -2.04
N LEU A 20 4.61 -4.65 -2.07
CA LEU A 20 5.99 -4.64 -2.53
C LEU A 20 6.97 -5.05 -1.45
N ARG A 21 6.49 -5.25 -0.25
CA ARG A 21 7.37 -5.60 0.86
C ARG A 21 8.10 -6.92 0.61
N ASP A 22 7.43 -7.85 -0.04
CA ASP A 22 8.00 -9.17 -0.29
C ASP A 22 8.92 -9.20 -1.49
N GLY A 23 9.00 -8.13 -2.24
CA GLY A 23 9.88 -8.06 -3.38
C GLY A 23 9.27 -7.30 -4.53
N PRO A 24 10.04 -7.12 -5.60
CA PRO A 24 9.55 -6.39 -6.76
C PRO A 24 8.37 -7.11 -7.41
N LEU A 25 7.46 -6.32 -7.95
CA LEU A 25 6.31 -6.86 -8.66
C LEU A 25 6.12 -6.10 -9.96
N ARG A 26 5.69 -6.82 -10.98
CA ARG A 26 5.27 -6.21 -12.22
C ARG A 26 3.93 -5.54 -12.00
N TYR A 27 3.60 -4.61 -12.89
CA TYR A 27 2.38 -3.85 -12.73
C TYR A 27 1.15 -4.74 -12.61
N SER A 28 1.02 -5.75 -13.46
CA SER A 28 -0.18 -6.58 -13.44
C SER A 28 -0.27 -7.36 -12.12
N ARG A 29 0.85 -7.82 -11.62
CA ARG A 29 0.86 -8.53 -10.35
C ARG A 29 0.54 -7.61 -9.20
N LEU A 30 1.07 -6.41 -9.27
CA LEU A 30 0.80 -5.41 -8.23
C LEU A 30 -0.67 -5.04 -8.22
N HIS A 31 -1.23 -4.83 -9.41
CA HIS A 31 -2.65 -4.52 -9.52
C HIS A 31 -3.50 -5.62 -8.93
N HIS A 32 -3.14 -6.86 -9.24
CA HIS A 32 -3.85 -8.02 -8.71
C HIS A 32 -3.75 -8.06 -7.19
N ALA A 33 -2.57 -7.85 -6.66
CA ALA A 33 -2.34 -7.92 -5.22
C ALA A 33 -3.15 -6.87 -4.47
N VAL A 34 -3.13 -5.63 -4.95
CA VAL A 34 -3.86 -4.58 -4.24
C VAL A 34 -5.36 -4.77 -4.40
N SER A 35 -5.79 -5.33 -5.53
CA SER A 35 -7.20 -5.57 -5.73
C SER A 35 -7.73 -6.65 -4.79
N GLN A 36 -6.87 -7.60 -4.44
CA GLN A 36 -7.29 -8.67 -3.55
C GLN A 36 -7.40 -8.21 -2.11
N THR A 37 -6.57 -7.25 -1.72
CA THR A 37 -6.60 -6.79 -0.34
C THR A 37 -7.65 -5.72 -0.11
N SER A 38 -8.23 -5.22 -1.19
CA SER A 38 -9.23 -4.17 -1.10
C SER A 38 -10.59 -4.76 -1.41
N LEU A 39 -11.59 -4.29 -0.68
CA LEU A 39 -12.95 -4.71 -0.97
C LEU A 39 -13.56 -3.92 -2.13
N GLU A 40 -12.83 -2.93 -2.59
CA GLU A 40 -13.31 -2.07 -3.65
C GLU A 40 -12.46 -2.26 -4.89
N VAL A 41 -13.06 -1.93 -6.02
CA VAL A 41 -12.35 -2.02 -7.29
C VAL A 41 -11.25 -0.97 -7.34
N VAL A 42 -10.07 -1.41 -7.72
CA VAL A 42 -8.95 -0.50 -7.90
C VAL A 42 -8.72 -0.33 -9.39
N HIS A 43 -9.03 0.85 -9.89
CA HIS A 43 -8.90 1.13 -11.32
C HIS A 43 -7.46 1.34 -11.69
N ALA A 44 -7.11 0.91 -12.90
CA ALA A 44 -5.74 1.02 -13.36
C ALA A 44 -5.23 2.45 -13.32
N ARG A 45 -6.09 3.39 -13.68
CA ARG A 45 -5.70 4.80 -13.68
C ARG A 45 -5.32 5.26 -12.29
N THR A 46 -6.12 4.87 -11.31
CA THR A 46 -5.87 5.25 -9.93
C THR A 46 -4.57 4.63 -9.43
N LEU A 47 -4.36 3.37 -9.77
CA LEU A 47 -3.13 2.69 -9.37
C LEU A 47 -1.91 3.36 -9.97
N THR A 48 -1.98 3.66 -11.26
CA THR A 48 -0.86 4.30 -11.94
C THR A 48 -0.54 5.66 -11.33
N ARG A 49 -1.58 6.42 -11.06
CA ARG A 49 -1.38 7.75 -10.47
C ARG A 49 -0.75 7.65 -9.09
N THR A 50 -1.22 6.69 -8.31
CA THR A 50 -0.68 6.51 -6.97
C THR A 50 0.76 6.04 -7.01
N LEU A 51 1.08 5.14 -7.94
CA LEU A 51 2.46 4.69 -8.10
C LEU A 51 3.37 5.85 -8.46
N THR A 52 2.91 6.71 -9.38
CA THR A 52 3.70 7.87 -9.76
C THR A 52 3.95 8.77 -8.55
N HIS A 53 2.92 8.95 -7.75
CA HIS A 53 3.05 9.78 -6.56
C HIS A 53 4.05 9.18 -5.59
N LEU A 54 4.00 7.87 -5.38
CA LEU A 54 4.93 7.22 -4.48
C LEU A 54 6.36 7.28 -5.01
N GLN A 55 6.52 7.25 -6.34
CA GLN A 55 7.84 7.42 -6.92
C GLN A 55 8.37 8.82 -6.66
N GLU A 56 7.50 9.82 -6.80
CA GLU A 56 7.90 11.18 -6.55
C GLU A 56 8.29 11.41 -5.10
N GLU A 57 7.69 10.64 -4.21
CA GLU A 57 8.00 10.75 -2.80
C GLU A 57 9.23 9.93 -2.41
N GLY A 58 9.79 9.20 -3.36
CA GLY A 58 10.99 8.46 -3.07
C GLY A 58 10.78 7.16 -2.34
N LEU A 59 9.57 6.63 -2.34
CA LEU A 59 9.24 5.40 -1.64
C LEU A 59 9.23 4.18 -2.54
N VAL A 60 9.01 4.39 -3.83
CA VAL A 60 8.90 3.32 -4.81
C VAL A 60 9.76 3.68 -6.00
N GLU A 61 10.39 2.68 -6.61
CA GLU A 61 11.11 2.89 -7.87
C GLU A 61 10.52 1.98 -8.93
N HIS A 62 10.62 2.44 -10.15
CA HIS A 62 10.20 1.69 -11.31
C HIS A 62 11.47 1.28 -12.05
N HIS A 63 11.73 -0.01 -12.08
CA HIS A 63 12.89 -0.55 -12.75
C HIS A 63 12.48 -1.12 -14.09
N GLN A 64 13.21 -0.75 -15.12
CA GLN A 64 12.91 -1.24 -16.45
C GLN A 64 14.20 -1.68 -17.12
N GLU A 65 14.28 -2.95 -17.45
CA GLU A 65 15.44 -3.51 -18.09
C GLU A 65 15.00 -4.42 -19.20
N ALA A 66 15.54 -4.18 -20.39
CA ALA A 66 15.26 -5.04 -21.54
C ALA A 66 13.76 -5.28 -21.63
N ASP A 67 13.34 -6.52 -21.39
CA ASP A 67 11.94 -6.89 -21.56
C ASP A 67 11.13 -6.84 -20.26
N THR A 68 11.74 -6.52 -19.15
CA THR A 68 11.05 -6.59 -17.89
C THR A 68 10.95 -5.23 -17.26
N ALA A 69 9.87 -5.02 -16.56
CA ALA A 69 9.65 -3.80 -15.80
C ALA A 69 8.95 -4.17 -14.51
N ASP A 70 9.44 -3.63 -13.42
CA ASP A 70 8.79 -3.91 -12.14
C ASP A 70 8.87 -2.69 -11.26
N TYR A 71 8.09 -2.73 -10.19
CA TYR A 71 8.10 -1.71 -9.15
C TYR A 71 8.67 -2.33 -7.90
N ARG A 72 9.43 -1.55 -7.15
CA ARG A 72 10.03 -2.04 -5.91
C ARG A 72 10.17 -0.91 -4.93
N LEU A 73 10.29 -1.27 -3.67
CA LEU A 73 10.49 -0.28 -2.62
C LEU A 73 11.90 0.24 -2.68
N THR A 74 12.05 1.53 -2.38
CA THR A 74 13.36 2.08 -2.12
C THR A 74 13.74 1.74 -0.69
N ILE A 75 14.93 2.14 -0.28
CA ILE A 75 15.33 1.96 1.11
C ILE A 75 14.36 2.71 2.02
N ALA A 76 14.01 3.93 1.64
CA ALA A 76 13.08 4.72 2.43
C ALA A 76 11.71 4.05 2.48
N GLY A 77 11.29 3.47 1.35
CA GLY A 77 10.01 2.77 1.33
C GLY A 77 10.00 1.57 2.23
N THR A 78 11.10 0.82 2.23
CA THR A 78 11.21 -0.36 3.08
C THR A 78 11.15 0.04 4.55
N GLU A 79 11.86 1.10 4.89
CA GLU A 79 11.86 1.56 6.27
C GLU A 79 10.48 2.01 6.71
N LEU A 80 9.76 2.68 5.81
CA LEU A 80 8.43 3.13 6.14
C LEU A 80 7.50 1.96 6.36
N VAL A 81 7.57 0.95 5.49
CA VAL A 81 6.73 -0.21 5.63
C VAL A 81 6.99 -0.92 6.96
N ASP A 82 8.24 -1.02 7.33
CA ASP A 82 8.59 -1.65 8.60
C ASP A 82 8.03 -0.88 9.78
N LEU A 83 8.11 0.44 9.72
CA LEU A 83 7.55 1.26 10.77
C LEU A 83 6.05 1.12 10.86
N LEU A 84 5.40 1.07 9.71
CA LEU A 84 3.95 0.93 9.70
C LEU A 84 3.53 -0.42 10.27
N ALA A 85 4.30 -1.46 9.98
CA ALA A 85 3.99 -2.78 10.52
C ALA A 85 4.12 -2.79 12.04
N GLU A 86 5.14 -2.12 12.54
CA GLU A 86 5.30 -2.04 13.99
C GLU A 86 4.21 -1.22 14.64
N LEU A 87 3.83 -0.13 13.99
CA LEU A 87 2.76 0.70 14.51
C LEU A 87 1.45 -0.08 14.53
N GLU A 88 1.23 -0.86 13.48
CA GLU A 88 0.02 -1.66 13.41
C GLU A 88 -0.03 -2.67 14.55
N ARG A 89 1.10 -3.30 14.83
CA ARG A 89 1.16 -4.26 15.92
C ARG A 89 0.92 -3.58 17.25
N TRP A 90 1.54 -2.43 17.45
CA TRP A 90 1.35 -1.67 18.67
C TRP A 90 -0.12 -1.29 18.86
N THR A 91 -0.73 -0.84 17.78
CA THR A 91 -2.12 -0.44 17.83
C THR A 91 -3.03 -1.62 18.20
N ARG A 92 -2.73 -2.77 17.63
CA ARG A 92 -3.54 -3.96 17.92
C ARG A 92 -3.47 -4.33 19.39
N GLU A 93 -2.27 -4.24 19.95
CA GLU A 93 -2.10 -4.61 21.36
C GLU A 93 -2.80 -3.64 22.30
N HIS A 94 -2.82 -2.37 21.94
CA HIS A 94 -3.40 -1.37 22.80
C HIS A 94 -4.85 -1.06 22.45
N ARG A 95 -5.23 -1.36 21.23
CA ARG A 95 -6.61 -1.12 20.83
C ARG A 95 -7.58 -2.00 21.57
N THR A 96 -7.13 -3.15 22.00
CA THR A 96 -7.99 -4.04 22.75
C THR A 96 -8.52 -3.34 24.00
N ASP A 97 -7.66 -2.57 24.65
CA ASP A 97 -8.06 -1.82 25.82
C ASP A 97 -9.05 -0.74 25.46
N ASP A 98 -8.78 -0.04 24.38
CA ASP A 98 -9.65 1.03 23.94
C ASP A 98 -11.02 0.50 23.59
N ARG A 99 -11.05 -0.65 22.95
CA ARG A 99 -12.31 -1.22 22.55
C ARG A 99 -13.16 -1.56 23.75
N ASP A 100 -12.54 -2.07 24.77
CA ASP A 100 -13.27 -2.40 26.00
C ASP A 100 -13.93 -1.17 26.57
N GLU A 101 -13.25 -0.06 26.54
CA GLU A 101 -13.81 1.17 27.06
C GLU A 101 -14.97 1.65 26.22
N ASP A 102 -14.84 1.49 24.91
CA ASP A 102 -15.88 1.94 24.01
C ASP A 102 -17.16 1.15 24.18
N ASP A 103 -17.05 -0.07 24.60
CA ASP A 103 -18.20 -0.92 24.75
C ASP A 103 -19.07 -0.53 25.91
N ARG A 104 -18.62 0.36 26.74
CA ARG A 104 -19.44 0.82 27.85
C ARG A 104 -20.27 2.02 27.56
#